data_f767c096f56b48eef531deecef60df82
#
_entry.id   f767c096f56b48eef531deecef60df82
#
_cell.length_a   1.000
_cell.length_b   1.000
_cell.length_c   1.000
_cell.angle_alpha   90.00
_cell.angle_beta   90.00
_cell.angle_gamma   90.00
#
_symmetry.space_group_name_H-M   'P 1'
#
loop_
_entity.id
_entity.type
_entity.pdbx_description
1 polymer ?
#
loop_
_entity_poly.entity_id
_entity_poly.type
_entity_poly.pdbx_seq_one_letter_code
_entity_poly.pdbx_strand_id
1 'polypeptide(L)'
;ECQAIAEGTHPDVYELDAASRTGVDNVREEIIGSVNFAPVRGAYKVYIIDEVHMLTTAAFNALLKTLEEPPAHVVFVLCTTDPQKIPETILSRCQRFDFHRIGNEDIVGRLRFICEQEGFAFDDDALEIVAKHARGGMRDALSTLEQLSVFGNGAVRSADARALLGEVSGTVLSRFSHALASRDVATLFALVKEQVDAGEDLMELTRDLVAHVRDVYMVYVAGARPELIEGTPEEAAALAEEAGLFGSGDRLSRVLIVLDDAALEMRSAADMRLVLEIAL
;
A
#
# COMPACT_ATOMS: atom_id res chain seq x y z
N GLU A 1 31.97 -7.76 -6.43
CA GLU A 1 31.24 -6.49 -6.66
C GLU A 1 29.76 -6.63 -6.24
N CYS A 2 29.00 -7.61 -6.78
CA CYS A 2 27.57 -7.78 -6.45
C CYS A 2 27.30 -7.87 -4.93
N GLN A 3 28.13 -8.58 -4.19
CA GLN A 3 27.98 -8.69 -2.74
C GLN A 3 28.22 -7.34 -2.03
N ALA A 4 29.25 -6.60 -2.43
CA ALA A 4 29.54 -5.29 -1.87
C ALA A 4 28.41 -4.27 -2.19
N ILE A 5 27.75 -4.37 -3.36
CA ILE A 5 26.60 -3.57 -3.73
C ILE A 5 25.41 -3.93 -2.84
N ALA A 6 25.13 -5.23 -2.67
CA ALA A 6 24.02 -5.69 -1.82
C ALA A 6 24.21 -5.31 -0.33
N GLU A 7 25.45 -5.23 0.13
CA GLU A 7 25.81 -4.81 1.49
C GLU A 7 25.93 -3.28 1.65
N GLY A 8 25.70 -2.49 0.58
CA GLY A 8 25.84 -1.03 0.61
C GLY A 8 27.27 -0.53 0.82
N THR A 9 28.29 -1.37 0.57
CA THR A 9 29.71 -1.07 0.85
C THR A 9 30.53 -0.79 -0.42
N HIS A 10 29.90 -0.76 -1.60
CA HIS A 10 30.61 -0.54 -2.87
C HIS A 10 30.97 0.95 -3.04
N PRO A 11 32.27 1.29 -3.26
CA PRO A 11 32.74 2.69 -3.26
C PRO A 11 32.25 3.51 -4.45
N ASP A 12 31.74 2.89 -5.52
CA ASP A 12 31.24 3.57 -6.71
C ASP A 12 29.69 3.56 -6.81
N VAL A 13 28.99 3.11 -5.77
CA VAL A 13 27.53 3.16 -5.67
C VAL A 13 27.16 4.04 -4.49
N TYR A 14 26.49 5.16 -4.78
CA TYR A 14 26.05 6.16 -3.81
C TYR A 14 24.52 6.13 -3.75
N GLU A 15 24.00 5.81 -2.59
CA GLU A 15 22.56 5.83 -2.32
C GLU A 15 22.24 6.98 -1.39
N LEU A 16 21.33 7.84 -1.83
CA LEU A 16 20.92 9.07 -1.16
C LEU A 16 19.41 9.07 -1.00
N ASP A 17 18.93 9.18 0.23
CA ASP A 17 17.51 9.42 0.52
C ASP A 17 17.26 10.94 0.53
N ALA A 18 16.52 11.43 -0.47
CA ALA A 18 16.18 12.84 -0.57
C ALA A 18 15.20 13.31 0.52
N ALA A 19 14.45 12.40 1.17
CA ALA A 19 13.58 12.77 2.28
C ALA A 19 14.39 13.22 3.50
N SER A 20 15.54 12.60 3.72
CA SER A 20 16.46 12.97 4.82
C SER A 20 17.42 14.10 4.45
N ARG A 21 17.69 14.33 3.16
CA ARG A 21 18.76 15.22 2.65
C ARG A 21 18.26 16.12 1.51
N THR A 22 17.25 16.93 1.79
CA THR A 22 16.55 17.79 0.82
C THR A 22 17.36 18.97 0.28
N GLY A 23 18.42 19.37 0.98
CA GLY A 23 19.15 20.61 0.76
C GLY A 23 20.10 20.59 -0.44
N VAL A 24 20.29 21.78 -1.07
CA VAL A 24 21.20 21.96 -2.20
C VAL A 24 22.67 21.67 -1.85
N ASP A 25 23.05 21.92 -0.61
CA ASP A 25 24.43 21.74 -0.14
C ASP A 25 24.79 20.24 -0.08
N ASN A 26 23.87 19.38 0.37
CA ASN A 26 24.06 17.94 0.35
C ASN A 26 24.24 17.41 -1.08
N VAL A 27 23.43 17.86 -2.02
CA VAL A 27 23.54 17.47 -3.44
C VAL A 27 24.86 17.97 -4.04
N ARG A 28 25.32 19.17 -3.69
CA ARG A 28 26.60 19.72 -4.17
C ARG A 28 27.80 18.95 -3.61
N GLU A 29 27.79 18.65 -2.33
CA GLU A 29 28.91 17.97 -1.69
C GLU A 29 29.00 16.49 -2.11
N GLU A 30 27.89 15.78 -2.03
CA GLU A 30 27.87 14.33 -2.22
C GLU A 30 27.88 13.92 -3.71
N ILE A 31 27.22 14.69 -4.58
CA ILE A 31 27.11 14.36 -6.00
C ILE A 31 28.06 15.20 -6.83
N ILE A 32 27.83 16.52 -6.90
CA ILE A 32 28.53 17.39 -7.87
C ILE A 32 30.00 17.46 -7.57
N GLY A 33 30.40 17.45 -6.29
CA GLY A 33 31.80 17.41 -5.87
C GLY A 33 32.55 16.14 -6.28
N SER A 34 31.83 15.03 -6.45
CA SER A 34 32.41 13.71 -6.71
C SER A 34 32.19 13.17 -8.12
N VAL A 35 31.23 13.73 -8.88
CA VAL A 35 30.78 13.21 -10.18
C VAL A 35 31.88 13.16 -11.24
N ASN A 36 32.82 14.12 -11.21
CA ASN A 36 33.91 14.20 -12.20
C ASN A 36 35.09 13.25 -11.94
N PHE A 37 35.14 12.64 -10.76
CA PHE A 37 36.20 11.67 -10.47
C PHE A 37 35.88 10.31 -11.08
N ALA A 38 36.90 9.66 -11.61
CA ALA A 38 36.79 8.29 -12.15
C ALA A 38 36.32 7.30 -11.06
N PRO A 39 35.61 6.22 -11.46
CA PRO A 39 35.28 5.14 -10.54
C PRO A 39 36.51 4.52 -9.90
N VAL A 40 36.38 4.03 -8.68
CA VAL A 40 37.51 3.40 -7.93
C VAL A 40 37.70 1.93 -8.31
N ARG A 41 36.59 1.20 -8.51
CA ARG A 41 36.59 -0.26 -8.80
C ARG A 41 35.74 -0.62 -10.01
N GLY A 42 34.56 0.02 -10.17
CA GLY A 42 33.60 -0.29 -11.21
C GLY A 42 33.92 0.36 -12.56
N ALA A 43 33.18 -0.02 -13.59
CA ALA A 43 33.19 0.68 -14.88
C ALA A 43 32.40 1.99 -14.81
N TYR A 44 31.45 2.07 -13.89
CA TYR A 44 30.55 3.19 -13.70
C TYR A 44 30.46 3.61 -12.24
N LYS A 45 30.20 4.89 -12.02
CA LYS A 45 29.78 5.49 -10.77
C LYS A 45 28.28 5.66 -10.79
N VAL A 46 27.56 5.05 -9.85
CA VAL A 46 26.11 5.03 -9.83
C VAL A 46 25.59 5.87 -8.66
N TYR A 47 24.75 6.83 -8.96
CA TYR A 47 24.05 7.63 -7.95
C TYR A 47 22.57 7.26 -7.97
N ILE A 48 22.10 6.66 -6.86
CA ILE A 48 20.70 6.32 -6.63
C ILE A 48 20.15 7.38 -5.70
N ILE A 49 19.16 8.14 -6.18
CA ILE A 49 18.49 9.18 -5.37
C ILE A 49 17.05 8.72 -5.16
N ASP A 50 16.79 8.25 -3.95
CA ASP A 50 15.45 7.82 -3.56
C ASP A 50 14.60 9.02 -3.14
N GLU A 51 13.28 8.93 -3.35
CA GLU A 51 12.29 9.99 -3.12
C GLU A 51 12.73 11.35 -3.68
N VAL A 52 13.29 11.34 -4.90
CA VAL A 52 13.90 12.51 -5.52
C VAL A 52 12.96 13.73 -5.58
N HIS A 53 11.65 13.53 -5.56
CA HIS A 53 10.66 14.61 -5.51
C HIS A 53 10.71 15.46 -4.22
N MET A 54 11.41 14.98 -3.19
CA MET A 54 11.63 15.73 -1.93
C MET A 54 12.78 16.75 -2.04
N LEU A 55 13.57 16.73 -3.12
CA LEU A 55 14.62 17.70 -3.33
C LEU A 55 14.05 19.11 -3.52
N THR A 56 14.74 20.11 -2.99
CA THR A 56 14.40 21.51 -3.24
C THR A 56 14.61 21.89 -4.71
N THR A 57 13.92 22.92 -5.18
CA THR A 57 14.10 23.47 -6.53
C THR A 57 15.56 23.87 -6.79
N ALA A 58 16.26 24.38 -5.78
CA ALA A 58 17.68 24.73 -5.89
C ALA A 58 18.58 23.50 -6.05
N ALA A 59 18.24 22.37 -5.42
CA ALA A 59 18.94 21.10 -5.58
C ALA A 59 18.72 20.52 -6.98
N PHE A 60 17.50 20.52 -7.50
CA PHE A 60 17.23 20.15 -8.89
C PHE A 60 18.02 20.99 -9.89
N ASN A 61 18.02 22.31 -9.74
CA ASN A 61 18.79 23.21 -10.61
C ASN A 61 20.30 22.94 -10.58
N ALA A 62 20.83 22.54 -9.44
CA ALA A 62 22.23 22.15 -9.32
C ALA A 62 22.56 20.85 -10.09
N LEU A 63 21.63 19.90 -10.16
CA LEU A 63 21.78 18.65 -10.91
C LEU A 63 21.62 18.85 -12.43
N LEU A 64 20.87 19.84 -12.89
CA LEU A 64 20.53 20.02 -14.30
C LEU A 64 21.76 19.97 -15.22
N LYS A 65 22.82 20.71 -14.89
CA LYS A 65 24.03 20.78 -15.71
C LYS A 65 24.69 19.41 -15.86
N THR A 66 24.73 18.62 -14.79
CA THR A 66 25.31 17.28 -14.81
C THR A 66 24.42 16.27 -15.55
N LEU A 67 23.10 16.46 -15.50
CA LEU A 67 22.15 15.61 -16.23
C LEU A 67 22.09 15.96 -17.74
N GLU A 68 22.46 17.20 -18.11
CA GLU A 68 22.57 17.61 -19.52
C GLU A 68 23.82 17.01 -20.19
N GLU A 69 24.94 17.03 -19.50
CA GLU A 69 26.23 16.53 -19.99
C GLU A 69 26.87 15.59 -18.95
N PRO A 70 26.27 14.40 -18.73
CA PRO A 70 26.81 13.48 -17.74
C PRO A 70 28.15 12.92 -18.17
N PRO A 71 29.15 12.80 -17.27
CA PRO A 71 30.38 12.11 -17.59
C PRO A 71 30.09 10.66 -18.03
N ALA A 72 30.84 10.16 -19.01
CA ALA A 72 30.60 8.85 -19.64
C ALA A 72 30.59 7.67 -18.65
N HIS A 73 31.22 7.85 -17.49
CA HIS A 73 31.33 6.85 -16.43
C HIS A 73 30.27 7.01 -15.33
N VAL A 74 29.28 7.90 -15.49
CA VAL A 74 28.27 8.19 -14.45
C VAL A 74 26.88 7.75 -14.89
N VAL A 75 26.16 7.12 -13.97
CA VAL A 75 24.77 6.72 -14.14
C VAL A 75 23.96 7.30 -12.98
N PHE A 76 22.84 7.96 -13.29
CA PHE A 76 21.88 8.41 -12.31
C PHE A 76 20.63 7.51 -12.33
N VAL A 77 20.18 7.08 -11.15
CA VAL A 77 18.91 6.39 -10.93
C VAL A 77 18.08 7.26 -10.00
N LEU A 78 17.01 7.86 -10.53
CA LEU A 78 16.12 8.73 -9.79
C LEU A 78 14.83 7.96 -9.46
N CYS A 79 14.57 7.71 -8.18
CA CYS A 79 13.39 7.00 -7.73
C CYS A 79 12.38 7.98 -7.14
N THR A 80 11.10 7.78 -7.43
CA THR A 80 10.02 8.62 -6.88
C THR A 80 8.69 7.88 -6.83
N THR A 81 7.91 8.19 -5.81
CA THR A 81 6.50 7.81 -5.71
C THR A 81 5.57 8.87 -6.32
N ASP A 82 6.06 10.11 -6.55
CA ASP A 82 5.28 11.21 -7.11
C ASP A 82 6.00 11.90 -8.28
N PRO A 83 5.91 11.35 -9.50
CA PRO A 83 6.60 11.92 -10.67
C PRO A 83 6.08 13.30 -11.07
N GLN A 84 4.86 13.69 -10.63
CA GLN A 84 4.28 14.99 -10.98
C GLN A 84 4.98 16.15 -10.28
N LYS A 85 5.67 15.90 -9.16
CA LYS A 85 6.45 16.91 -8.45
C LYS A 85 7.85 17.12 -9.02
N ILE A 86 8.30 16.27 -9.95
CA ILE A 86 9.61 16.42 -10.58
C ILE A 86 9.51 17.44 -11.71
N PRO A 87 10.42 18.42 -11.78
CA PRO A 87 10.46 19.39 -12.87
C PRO A 87 10.57 18.71 -14.25
N GLU A 88 9.81 19.19 -15.22
CA GLU A 88 9.82 18.66 -16.60
C GLU A 88 11.21 18.73 -17.23
N THR A 89 12.01 19.73 -16.84
CA THR A 89 13.42 19.90 -17.26
C THR A 89 14.31 18.71 -16.85
N ILE A 90 13.99 18.04 -15.75
CA ILE A 90 14.66 16.80 -15.31
C ILE A 90 14.09 15.61 -16.06
N LEU A 91 12.76 15.47 -16.10
CA LEU A 91 12.08 14.35 -16.77
C LEU A 91 12.47 14.20 -18.23
N SER A 92 12.62 15.33 -18.95
CA SER A 92 13.02 15.33 -20.38
C SER A 92 14.43 14.81 -20.64
N ARG A 93 15.26 14.67 -19.61
CA ARG A 93 16.66 14.18 -19.69
C ARG A 93 16.81 12.76 -19.11
N CYS A 94 15.73 12.16 -18.66
CA CYS A 94 15.72 10.83 -18.06
C CYS A 94 14.89 9.87 -18.92
N GLN A 95 15.32 8.61 -18.95
CA GLN A 95 14.45 7.53 -19.40
C GLN A 95 13.56 7.13 -18.23
N ARG A 96 12.23 7.13 -18.45
CA ARG A 96 11.26 6.78 -17.44
C ARG A 96 10.91 5.30 -17.50
N PHE A 97 10.83 4.67 -16.32
CA PHE A 97 10.35 3.31 -16.11
C PHE A 97 9.26 3.34 -15.04
N ASP A 98 8.07 2.92 -15.39
CA ASP A 98 6.96 2.85 -14.46
C ASP A 98 6.89 1.46 -13.83
N PHE A 99 6.90 1.42 -12.49
CA PHE A 99 6.70 0.20 -11.71
C PHE A 99 5.26 0.16 -11.22
N HIS A 100 4.59 -0.95 -11.47
CA HIS A 100 3.22 -1.18 -11.06
C HIS A 100 3.14 -1.93 -9.75
N ARG A 101 1.97 -1.91 -9.13
CA ARG A 101 1.67 -2.74 -7.97
C ARG A 101 1.78 -4.21 -8.36
N ILE A 102 2.29 -5.01 -7.44
CA ILE A 102 2.43 -6.46 -7.63
C ILE A 102 1.05 -7.10 -7.40
N GLY A 103 0.68 -8.08 -8.23
CA GLY A 103 -0.56 -8.83 -8.07
C GLY A 103 -0.58 -9.66 -6.78
N ASN A 104 -1.77 -9.86 -6.21
CA ASN A 104 -1.91 -10.63 -4.97
C ASN A 104 -1.37 -12.05 -5.11
N GLU A 105 -1.62 -12.73 -6.25
CA GLU A 105 -1.11 -14.08 -6.52
C GLU A 105 0.43 -14.14 -6.48
N ASP A 106 1.10 -13.14 -7.06
CA ASP A 106 2.57 -13.06 -7.06
C ASP A 106 3.11 -12.81 -5.65
N ILE A 107 2.42 -11.97 -4.86
CA ILE A 107 2.77 -11.74 -3.45
C ILE A 107 2.61 -13.02 -2.64
N VAL A 108 1.46 -13.69 -2.73
CA VAL A 108 1.20 -14.98 -2.04
C VAL A 108 2.26 -16.01 -2.43
N GLY A 109 2.57 -16.13 -3.74
CA GLY A 109 3.62 -17.03 -4.22
C GLY A 109 4.99 -16.73 -3.60
N ARG A 110 5.34 -15.43 -3.44
CA ARG A 110 6.61 -15.04 -2.81
C ARG A 110 6.62 -15.30 -1.31
N LEU A 111 5.52 -15.01 -0.61
CA LEU A 111 5.38 -15.26 0.83
C LEU A 111 5.49 -16.76 1.12
N ARG A 112 4.79 -17.60 0.33
CA ARG A 112 4.87 -19.08 0.43
C ARG A 112 6.31 -19.57 0.27
N PHE A 113 7.00 -19.11 -0.78
CA PHE A 113 8.41 -19.46 -1.00
C PHE A 113 9.27 -19.13 0.23
N ILE A 114 9.07 -17.95 0.85
CA ILE A 114 9.85 -17.55 2.02
C ILE A 114 9.50 -18.44 3.23
N CYS A 115 8.22 -18.70 3.50
CA CYS A 115 7.82 -19.59 4.58
C CYS A 115 8.46 -20.99 4.44
N GLU A 116 8.50 -21.53 3.23
CA GLU A 116 9.15 -22.81 2.93
C GLU A 116 10.67 -22.78 3.16
N GLN A 117 11.35 -21.69 2.76
CA GLN A 117 12.80 -21.54 2.95
C GLN A 117 13.19 -21.35 4.41
N GLU A 118 12.41 -20.58 5.18
CA GLU A 118 12.64 -20.32 6.59
C GLU A 118 12.08 -21.42 7.50
N GLY A 119 11.32 -22.37 6.94
CA GLY A 119 10.72 -23.48 7.67
C GLY A 119 9.56 -23.08 8.56
N PHE A 120 8.85 -21.99 8.23
CA PHE A 120 7.64 -21.57 8.94
C PHE A 120 6.46 -22.46 8.54
N ALA A 121 5.66 -22.88 9.54
CA ALA A 121 4.36 -23.48 9.28
C ALA A 121 3.38 -22.34 8.91
N PHE A 122 2.57 -22.51 7.87
CA PHE A 122 1.67 -21.46 7.43
C PHE A 122 0.31 -22.00 6.96
N ASP A 123 -0.72 -21.17 7.09
CA ASP A 123 -2.01 -21.35 6.46
C ASP A 123 -2.04 -20.55 5.16
N ASP A 124 -2.55 -21.11 4.08
CA ASP A 124 -2.66 -20.38 2.80
C ASP A 124 -3.53 -19.12 2.93
N ASP A 125 -4.64 -19.19 3.68
CA ASP A 125 -5.50 -18.05 3.98
C ASP A 125 -4.74 -16.90 4.68
N ALA A 126 -3.75 -17.22 5.55
CA ALA A 126 -2.95 -16.19 6.19
C ALA A 126 -2.10 -15.41 5.17
N LEU A 127 -1.54 -16.10 4.18
CA LEU A 127 -0.75 -15.46 3.13
C LEU A 127 -1.63 -14.57 2.23
N GLU A 128 -2.86 -14.99 1.96
CA GLU A 128 -3.82 -14.19 1.20
C GLU A 128 -4.23 -12.92 1.95
N ILE A 129 -4.49 -13.01 3.27
CA ILE A 129 -4.77 -11.86 4.14
C ILE A 129 -3.61 -10.86 4.08
N VAL A 130 -2.37 -11.35 4.26
CA VAL A 130 -1.17 -10.49 4.19
C VAL A 130 -1.03 -9.83 2.81
N ALA A 131 -1.25 -10.57 1.73
CA ALA A 131 -1.14 -10.04 0.36
C ALA A 131 -2.18 -8.95 0.08
N LYS A 132 -3.44 -9.18 0.49
CA LYS A 132 -4.52 -8.17 0.38
C LYS A 132 -4.17 -6.90 1.17
N HIS A 133 -3.70 -7.06 2.42
CA HIS A 133 -3.32 -5.92 3.26
C HIS A 133 -2.16 -5.11 2.67
N ALA A 134 -1.17 -5.77 2.08
CA ALA A 134 0.00 -5.13 1.47
C ALA A 134 -0.31 -4.29 0.21
N ARG A 135 -1.50 -4.44 -0.38
CA ARG A 135 -2.01 -3.63 -1.52
C ARG A 135 -0.99 -3.47 -2.66
N GLY A 136 -0.28 -4.54 -2.97
CA GLY A 136 0.72 -4.59 -4.03
C GLY A 136 2.13 -4.17 -3.61
N GLY A 137 2.38 -3.90 -2.32
CA GLY A 137 3.69 -3.57 -1.75
C GLY A 137 4.41 -4.82 -1.21
N MET A 138 5.43 -5.31 -1.91
CA MET A 138 6.19 -6.50 -1.44
C MET A 138 6.91 -6.25 -0.12
N ARG A 139 7.44 -5.04 0.11
CA ARG A 139 8.10 -4.69 1.38
C ARG A 139 7.14 -4.80 2.56
N ASP A 140 5.93 -4.26 2.40
CA ASP A 140 4.89 -4.29 3.44
C ASP A 140 4.44 -5.72 3.71
N ALA A 141 4.24 -6.53 2.65
CA ALA A 141 3.91 -7.94 2.78
C ALA A 141 4.97 -8.73 3.55
N LEU A 142 6.25 -8.50 3.26
CA LEU A 142 7.37 -9.17 3.95
C LEU A 142 7.49 -8.74 5.41
N SER A 143 7.35 -7.43 5.67
CA SER A 143 7.39 -6.91 7.05
C SER A 143 6.25 -7.47 7.89
N THR A 144 5.05 -7.60 7.32
CA THR A 144 3.90 -8.22 7.99
C THR A 144 4.13 -9.72 8.22
N LEU A 145 4.69 -10.43 7.23
CA LEU A 145 5.04 -11.85 7.39
C LEU A 145 6.03 -12.06 8.53
N GLU A 146 7.07 -11.22 8.61
CA GLU A 146 8.06 -11.27 9.69
C GLU A 146 7.40 -11.05 11.06
N GLN A 147 6.53 -10.04 11.19
CA GLN A 147 5.78 -9.79 12.43
C GLN A 147 4.92 -10.99 12.83
N LEU A 148 4.21 -11.60 11.86
CA LEU A 148 3.39 -12.78 12.09
C LEU A 148 4.23 -13.99 12.52
N SER A 149 5.39 -14.19 11.91
CA SER A 149 6.28 -15.30 12.26
C SER A 149 6.79 -15.20 13.72
N VAL A 150 7.08 -13.99 14.18
CA VAL A 150 7.47 -13.72 15.57
C VAL A 150 6.29 -13.91 16.51
N PHE A 151 5.12 -13.38 16.18
CA PHE A 151 3.90 -13.47 17.00
C PHE A 151 3.44 -14.92 17.14
N GLY A 152 3.46 -15.70 16.07
CA GLY A 152 3.04 -17.11 16.02
C GLY A 152 4.13 -18.13 16.39
N ASN A 153 5.30 -17.68 16.95
CA ASN A 153 6.44 -18.55 17.27
C ASN A 153 6.89 -19.47 16.11
N GLY A 154 7.05 -18.90 14.92
CA GLY A 154 7.43 -19.61 13.71
C GLY A 154 6.26 -20.24 12.95
N ALA A 155 5.02 -19.86 13.28
CA ALA A 155 3.83 -20.24 12.55
C ALA A 155 3.06 -19.00 12.08
N VAL A 156 2.62 -19.00 10.84
CA VAL A 156 1.82 -17.93 10.20
C VAL A 156 0.40 -18.43 10.05
N ARG A 157 -0.45 -18.13 11.03
CA ARG A 157 -1.83 -18.63 11.09
C ARG A 157 -2.82 -17.53 10.67
N SER A 158 -3.91 -17.93 10.04
CA SER A 158 -4.96 -16.99 9.61
C SER A 158 -5.61 -16.23 10.77
N ALA A 159 -5.75 -16.86 11.95
CA ALA A 159 -6.26 -16.19 13.13
C ALA A 159 -5.31 -15.09 13.64
N ASP A 160 -3.99 -15.36 13.62
CA ASP A 160 -2.97 -14.39 14.03
C ASP A 160 -2.87 -13.25 13.04
N ALA A 161 -2.99 -13.54 11.73
CA ALA A 161 -3.00 -12.53 10.67
C ALA A 161 -4.18 -11.56 10.83
N ARG A 162 -5.40 -12.07 11.04
CA ARG A 162 -6.57 -11.22 11.30
C ARG A 162 -6.42 -10.38 12.56
N ALA A 163 -5.92 -10.97 13.65
CA ALA A 163 -5.71 -10.26 14.90
C ALA A 163 -4.64 -9.14 14.77
N LEU A 164 -3.54 -9.41 14.07
CA LEU A 164 -2.45 -8.44 13.91
C LEU A 164 -2.84 -7.28 12.98
N LEU A 165 -3.57 -7.58 11.91
CA LEU A 165 -3.91 -6.60 10.87
C LEU A 165 -5.22 -5.88 11.15
N GLY A 166 -5.93 -6.25 12.23
CA GLY A 166 -7.23 -5.65 12.56
C GLY A 166 -8.29 -5.89 11.48
N GLU A 167 -8.13 -6.97 10.69
CA GLU A 167 -9.07 -7.25 9.61
C GLU A 167 -10.44 -7.59 10.19
N VAL A 168 -11.41 -6.75 9.89
CA VAL A 168 -12.80 -6.97 10.30
C VAL A 168 -13.33 -8.20 9.59
N SER A 169 -13.84 -9.17 10.35
CA SER A 169 -14.35 -10.41 9.73
C SER A 169 -15.44 -10.12 8.71
N GLY A 170 -15.41 -10.81 7.57
CA GLY A 170 -16.44 -10.66 6.53
C GLY A 170 -17.87 -10.81 7.06
N THR A 171 -18.06 -11.61 8.12
CA THR A 171 -19.35 -11.74 8.81
C THR A 171 -19.80 -10.44 9.50
N VAL A 172 -18.88 -9.65 10.05
CA VAL A 172 -19.21 -8.35 10.66
C VAL A 172 -19.57 -7.36 9.56
N LEU A 173 -18.79 -7.30 8.47
CA LEU A 173 -19.06 -6.42 7.33
C LEU A 173 -20.42 -6.75 6.69
N SER A 174 -20.73 -8.03 6.54
CA SER A 174 -22.03 -8.50 6.05
C SER A 174 -23.18 -8.08 6.97
N ARG A 175 -23.01 -8.15 8.31
CA ARG A 175 -24.01 -7.65 9.27
C ARG A 175 -24.26 -6.14 9.11
N PHE A 176 -23.21 -5.33 8.93
CA PHE A 176 -23.36 -3.90 8.62
C PHE A 176 -24.09 -3.70 7.29
N SER A 177 -23.72 -4.41 6.24
CA SER A 177 -24.35 -4.36 4.90
C SER A 177 -25.84 -4.66 4.97
N HIS A 178 -26.23 -5.73 5.68
CA HIS A 178 -27.65 -6.08 5.91
C HIS A 178 -28.42 -5.01 6.68
N ALA A 179 -27.83 -4.45 7.74
CA ALA A 179 -28.45 -3.39 8.52
C ALA A 179 -28.59 -2.10 7.71
N LEU A 180 -27.61 -1.75 6.88
CA LEU A 180 -27.67 -0.64 5.93
C LEU A 180 -28.79 -0.87 4.88
N ALA A 181 -28.87 -2.07 4.33
CA ALA A 181 -29.89 -2.43 3.36
C ALA A 181 -31.31 -2.34 3.94
N SER A 182 -31.51 -2.78 5.17
CA SER A 182 -32.80 -2.74 5.87
C SER A 182 -33.10 -1.41 6.54
N ARG A 183 -32.15 -0.47 6.62
CA ARG A 183 -32.22 0.80 7.36
C ARG A 183 -32.47 0.60 8.86
N ASP A 184 -31.87 -0.44 9.41
CA ASP A 184 -31.97 -0.72 10.84
C ASP A 184 -30.87 0.04 11.62
N VAL A 185 -31.16 1.31 11.91
CA VAL A 185 -30.26 2.22 12.63
C VAL A 185 -29.93 1.69 14.03
N ALA A 186 -30.85 1.00 14.69
CA ALA A 186 -30.60 0.46 16.02
C ALA A 186 -29.54 -0.65 15.98
N THR A 187 -29.62 -1.53 15.00
CA THR A 187 -28.60 -2.56 14.77
C THR A 187 -27.26 -1.94 14.36
N LEU A 188 -27.23 -0.90 13.50
CA LEU A 188 -25.99 -0.21 13.12
C LEU A 188 -25.25 0.35 14.33
N PHE A 189 -25.94 1.07 15.21
CA PHE A 189 -25.33 1.60 16.44
C PHE A 189 -24.87 0.49 17.40
N ALA A 190 -25.63 -0.60 17.50
CA ALA A 190 -25.23 -1.75 18.30
C ALA A 190 -23.94 -2.40 17.76
N LEU A 191 -23.81 -2.52 16.44
CA LEU A 191 -22.61 -3.04 15.77
C LEU A 191 -21.41 -2.12 16.00
N VAL A 192 -21.55 -0.81 15.85
CA VAL A 192 -20.46 0.14 16.15
C VAL A 192 -20.01 -0.01 17.60
N LYS A 193 -20.96 -0.08 18.53
CA LYS A 193 -20.65 -0.27 19.95
C LYS A 193 -19.91 -1.61 20.19
N GLU A 194 -20.34 -2.69 19.56
CA GLU A 194 -19.69 -4.01 19.66
C GLU A 194 -18.21 -3.94 19.22
N GLN A 195 -17.90 -3.24 18.11
CA GLN A 195 -16.53 -3.08 17.63
C GLN A 195 -15.69 -2.19 18.56
N VAL A 196 -16.26 -1.09 19.07
CA VAL A 196 -15.59 -0.23 20.07
C VAL A 196 -15.27 -1.01 21.34
N ASP A 197 -16.23 -1.78 21.86
CA ASP A 197 -16.05 -2.58 23.07
C ASP A 197 -15.02 -3.71 22.85
N ALA A 198 -14.86 -4.20 21.63
CA ALA A 198 -13.83 -5.15 21.21
C ALA A 198 -12.43 -4.51 21.04
N GLY A 199 -12.34 -3.18 21.01
CA GLY A 199 -11.08 -2.44 20.83
C GLY A 199 -10.63 -2.35 19.38
N GLU A 200 -11.53 -2.55 18.41
CA GLU A 200 -11.24 -2.47 16.98
C GLU A 200 -10.98 -1.02 16.54
N ASP A 201 -10.09 -0.84 15.56
CA ASP A 201 -9.82 0.46 14.95
C ASP A 201 -10.99 0.87 14.05
N LEU A 202 -11.72 1.92 14.44
CA LEU A 202 -12.87 2.42 13.70
C LEU A 202 -12.50 2.99 12.32
N MET A 203 -11.29 3.48 12.13
CA MET A 203 -10.80 3.93 10.83
C MET A 203 -10.65 2.73 9.87
N GLU A 204 -10.06 1.64 10.36
CA GLU A 204 -9.88 0.42 9.57
C GLU A 204 -11.23 -0.26 9.31
N LEU A 205 -12.09 -0.38 10.32
CA LEU A 205 -13.49 -0.82 10.14
C LEU A 205 -14.21 -0.03 9.03
N THR A 206 -14.08 1.30 9.03
CA THR A 206 -14.75 2.14 8.03
C THR A 206 -14.18 1.89 6.63
N ARG A 207 -12.87 1.73 6.50
CA ARG A 207 -12.21 1.41 5.22
C ARG A 207 -12.63 0.04 4.68
N ASP A 208 -12.70 -0.95 5.56
CA ASP A 208 -13.14 -2.29 5.19
C ASP A 208 -14.61 -2.29 4.78
N LEU A 209 -15.45 -1.51 5.49
CA LEU A 209 -16.85 -1.32 5.14
C LEU A 209 -17.02 -0.62 3.77
N VAL A 210 -16.22 0.40 3.47
CA VAL A 210 -16.17 1.06 2.14
C VAL A 210 -15.78 0.03 1.07
N ALA A 211 -14.76 -0.77 1.30
CA ALA A 211 -14.30 -1.78 0.36
C ALA A 211 -15.40 -2.85 0.13
N HIS A 212 -16.02 -3.35 1.20
CA HIS A 212 -17.09 -4.33 1.14
C HIS A 212 -18.33 -3.80 0.37
N VAL A 213 -18.79 -2.60 0.69
CA VAL A 213 -19.95 -1.97 -0.01
C VAL A 213 -19.61 -1.70 -1.49
N ARG A 214 -18.35 -1.34 -1.80
CA ARG A 214 -17.88 -1.22 -3.18
C ARG A 214 -18.01 -2.55 -3.93
N ASP A 215 -17.60 -3.64 -3.32
CA ASP A 215 -17.68 -4.96 -3.94
C ASP A 215 -19.13 -5.40 -4.12
N VAL A 216 -20.01 -5.14 -3.15
CA VAL A 216 -21.47 -5.30 -3.29
C VAL A 216 -22.02 -4.46 -4.47
N TYR A 217 -21.58 -3.19 -4.61
CA TYR A 217 -21.98 -2.34 -5.72
C TYR A 217 -21.48 -2.88 -7.08
N MET A 218 -20.23 -3.34 -7.14
CA MET A 218 -19.65 -3.92 -8.36
C MET A 218 -20.44 -5.16 -8.81
N VAL A 219 -20.80 -6.02 -7.86
CA VAL A 219 -21.65 -7.21 -8.14
C VAL A 219 -23.03 -6.79 -8.61
N TYR A 220 -23.63 -5.77 -8.00
CA TYR A 220 -24.93 -5.23 -8.42
C TYR A 220 -24.93 -4.76 -9.88
N VAL A 221 -23.90 -4.03 -10.28
CA VAL A 221 -23.81 -3.38 -11.61
C VAL A 221 -23.30 -4.35 -12.69
N ALA A 222 -22.28 -5.13 -12.41
CA ALA A 222 -21.57 -5.95 -13.38
C ALA A 222 -21.88 -7.44 -13.29
N GLY A 223 -22.59 -7.88 -12.24
CA GLY A 223 -22.75 -9.28 -11.88
C GLY A 223 -21.52 -9.85 -11.18
N ALA A 224 -21.66 -11.01 -10.58
CA ALA A 224 -20.58 -11.71 -9.89
C ALA A 224 -19.55 -12.27 -10.92
N ARG A 225 -18.66 -11.39 -11.37
CA ARG A 225 -17.58 -11.72 -12.31
C ARG A 225 -16.27 -11.90 -11.57
N PRO A 226 -15.61 -13.08 -11.66
CA PRO A 226 -14.36 -13.34 -10.96
C PRO A 226 -13.22 -12.34 -11.30
N GLU A 227 -13.27 -11.74 -12.49
CA GLU A 227 -12.24 -10.77 -12.94
C GLU A 227 -12.37 -9.40 -12.24
N LEU A 228 -13.52 -9.12 -11.61
CA LEU A 228 -13.81 -7.84 -10.97
C LEU A 228 -13.83 -7.92 -9.45
N ILE A 229 -13.88 -9.10 -8.88
CA ILE A 229 -14.01 -9.34 -7.44
C ILE A 229 -12.84 -10.23 -7.03
N GLU A 230 -12.06 -9.73 -6.09
CA GLU A 230 -11.00 -10.51 -5.45
C GLU A 230 -11.65 -11.41 -4.38
N GLY A 231 -11.87 -12.70 -4.68
CA GLY A 231 -12.46 -13.63 -3.74
C GLY A 231 -12.87 -14.96 -4.34
N THR A 232 -13.38 -15.84 -3.49
CA THR A 232 -13.88 -17.16 -3.88
C THR A 232 -15.26 -17.07 -4.57
N PRO A 233 -15.68 -18.09 -5.33
CA PRO A 233 -17.03 -18.15 -5.89
C PRO A 233 -18.15 -18.07 -4.84
N GLU A 234 -17.90 -18.60 -3.63
CA GLU A 234 -18.82 -18.54 -2.49
C GLU A 234 -18.96 -17.11 -1.96
N GLU A 235 -17.87 -16.38 -1.83
CA GLU A 235 -17.88 -14.95 -1.43
C GLU A 235 -18.61 -14.10 -2.48
N ALA A 236 -18.35 -14.34 -3.75
CA ALA A 236 -19.06 -13.64 -4.84
C ALA A 236 -20.58 -13.90 -4.81
N ALA A 237 -21.00 -15.13 -4.47
CA ALA A 237 -22.43 -15.47 -4.31
C ALA A 237 -23.04 -14.73 -3.11
N ALA A 238 -22.35 -14.67 -1.98
CA ALA A 238 -22.80 -13.93 -0.80
C ALA A 238 -22.96 -12.43 -1.08
N LEU A 239 -21.99 -11.82 -1.77
CA LEU A 239 -22.08 -10.42 -2.21
C LEU A 239 -23.26 -10.18 -3.16
N ALA A 240 -23.60 -11.15 -4.01
CA ALA A 240 -24.77 -11.06 -4.90
C ALA A 240 -26.10 -11.07 -4.13
N GLU A 241 -26.20 -11.88 -3.07
CA GLU A 241 -27.35 -11.87 -2.17
C GLU A 241 -27.49 -10.53 -1.45
N GLU A 242 -26.39 -10.00 -0.90
CA GLU A 242 -26.37 -8.68 -0.26
C GLU A 242 -26.76 -7.55 -1.23
N ALA A 243 -26.25 -7.58 -2.45
CA ALA A 243 -26.57 -6.62 -3.50
C ALA A 243 -28.07 -6.57 -3.80
N GLY A 244 -28.72 -7.73 -3.78
CA GLY A 244 -30.18 -7.85 -3.94
C GLY A 244 -30.98 -7.16 -2.84
N LEU A 245 -30.48 -7.08 -1.62
CA LEU A 245 -31.16 -6.45 -0.48
C LEU A 245 -31.25 -4.94 -0.60
N PHE A 246 -30.30 -4.28 -1.25
CA PHE A 246 -30.32 -2.82 -1.43
C PHE A 246 -31.38 -2.34 -2.41
N GLY A 247 -31.82 -3.15 -3.36
CA GLY A 247 -32.90 -2.87 -4.28
C GLY A 247 -32.61 -1.86 -5.39
N SER A 248 -31.57 -1.03 -5.28
CA SER A 248 -31.13 -0.11 -6.35
C SER A 248 -29.66 0.27 -6.25
N GLY A 249 -29.01 0.44 -7.44
CA GLY A 249 -27.64 0.91 -7.54
C GLY A 249 -27.44 2.34 -7.03
N ASP A 250 -28.44 3.21 -7.18
CA ASP A 250 -28.39 4.59 -6.66
C ASP A 250 -28.28 4.60 -5.13
N ARG A 251 -28.90 3.63 -4.46
CA ARG A 251 -28.81 3.52 -3.02
C ARG A 251 -27.43 3.05 -2.58
N LEU A 252 -26.88 2.03 -3.23
CA LEU A 252 -25.53 1.55 -2.97
C LEU A 252 -24.49 2.64 -3.22
N SER A 253 -24.59 3.37 -4.33
CA SER A 253 -23.66 4.47 -4.62
C SER A 253 -23.71 5.59 -3.61
N ARG A 254 -24.90 5.93 -3.07
CA ARG A 254 -25.02 6.93 -1.99
C ARG A 254 -24.40 6.45 -0.69
N VAL A 255 -24.64 5.20 -0.29
CA VAL A 255 -24.00 4.62 0.90
C VAL A 255 -22.49 4.65 0.75
N LEU A 256 -21.96 4.27 -0.42
CA LEU A 256 -20.54 4.29 -0.69
C LEU A 256 -19.93 5.70 -0.56
N ILE A 257 -20.58 6.72 -1.14
CA ILE A 257 -20.13 8.11 -1.05
C ILE A 257 -20.10 8.59 0.40
N VAL A 258 -21.16 8.33 1.16
CA VAL A 258 -21.26 8.77 2.57
C VAL A 258 -20.18 8.08 3.43
N LEU A 259 -19.94 6.80 3.24
CA LEU A 259 -18.91 6.07 3.97
C LEU A 259 -17.49 6.52 3.60
N ASP A 260 -17.23 6.82 2.32
CA ASP A 260 -15.93 7.34 1.86
C ASP A 260 -15.66 8.75 2.42
N ASP A 261 -16.67 9.62 2.40
CA ASP A 261 -16.61 10.95 3.04
C ASP A 261 -16.32 10.83 4.54
N ALA A 262 -16.99 9.89 5.25
CA ALA A 262 -16.73 9.63 6.65
C ALA A 262 -15.29 9.15 6.91
N ALA A 263 -14.77 8.26 6.07
CA ALA A 263 -13.39 7.80 6.17
C ALA A 263 -12.36 8.92 5.96
N LEU A 264 -12.68 9.90 5.11
CA LEU A 264 -11.86 11.10 4.93
C LEU A 264 -11.93 12.03 6.15
N GLU A 265 -13.12 12.28 6.69
CA GLU A 265 -13.35 13.15 7.85
C GLU A 265 -12.70 12.59 9.11
N MET A 266 -12.76 11.28 9.32
CA MET A 266 -12.14 10.60 10.46
C MET A 266 -10.63 10.88 10.62
N ARG A 267 -9.90 11.18 9.54
CA ARG A 267 -8.46 11.49 9.58
C ARG A 267 -8.12 12.71 10.45
N SER A 268 -9.06 13.63 10.61
CA SER A 268 -8.89 14.87 11.37
C SER A 268 -9.90 15.03 12.51
N ALA A 269 -10.82 14.09 12.66
CA ALA A 269 -11.87 14.16 13.66
C ALA A 269 -11.35 13.88 15.07
N ALA A 270 -11.87 14.61 16.05
CA ALA A 270 -11.58 14.35 17.46
C ALA A 270 -12.33 13.11 18.00
N ASP A 271 -13.46 12.76 17.39
CA ASP A 271 -14.31 11.63 17.75
C ASP A 271 -14.70 10.84 16.49
N MET A 272 -13.92 9.80 16.19
CA MET A 272 -14.12 8.93 15.04
C MET A 272 -15.46 8.16 15.14
N ARG A 273 -15.87 7.79 16.38
CA ARG A 273 -17.09 7.07 16.60
C ARG A 273 -18.32 7.90 16.18
N LEU A 274 -18.33 9.17 16.58
CA LEU A 274 -19.42 10.08 16.22
C LEU A 274 -19.53 10.25 14.70
N VAL A 275 -18.39 10.39 14.00
CA VAL A 275 -18.38 10.50 12.53
C VAL A 275 -18.98 9.26 11.87
N LEU A 276 -18.59 8.06 12.33
CA LEU A 276 -19.14 6.82 11.80
C LEU A 276 -20.65 6.68 12.10
N GLU A 277 -21.06 6.95 13.34
CA GLU A 277 -22.47 6.86 13.74
C GLU A 277 -23.40 7.84 12.98
N ILE A 278 -22.85 8.99 12.53
CA ILE A 278 -23.61 9.95 11.69
C ILE A 278 -23.69 9.45 10.24
N ALA A 279 -22.67 8.80 9.75
CA ALA A 279 -22.61 8.32 8.38
C ALA A 279 -23.49 7.08 8.12
N LEU A 280 -23.73 6.27 9.15
CA LEU A 280 -24.55 5.06 9.10
C LEU A 280 -26.04 5.36 9.27
#